data_54b1cdbcc46ac412ed13cab77528a7ce
#
_entry.id   54b1cdbcc46ac412ed13cab77528a7ce
#
_cell.length_a   1.000
_cell.length_b   1.000
_cell.length_c   1.000
_cell.angle_alpha   90.00
_cell.angle_beta   90.00
_cell.angle_gamma   90.00
#
_symmetry.space_group_name_H-M   'P 1'
#
loop_
_entity.id
_entity.type
_entity.pdbx_description
1 polymer ?
#
loop_
_entity_poly.entity_id
_entity_poly.type
_entity_poly.pdbx_seq_one_letter_code
_entity_poly.pdbx_strand_id
1 'polypeptide(L)'
;MELELAAKRLAELGHSTRLAIFRHLVRCGPSGCRVGDVQRILGIPASTLSHHIGRLVGVGLVEQQRDGRILYCLPRFDAFNETLAYLTEECCKGSYASDASCPPGPLRKKRSNTR
;
A
#
# COMPACT_ATOMS: atom_id res chain seq x y z
N MET A 1 -10.02 -12.06 -1.93
CA MET A 1 -9.86 -10.79 -2.64
C MET A 1 -10.12 -10.99 -4.13
N GLU A 2 -10.67 -9.99 -4.78
CA GLU A 2 -10.97 -10.09 -6.21
C GLU A 2 -9.84 -9.57 -7.07
N LEU A 3 -9.69 -10.15 -8.25
CA LEU A 3 -8.69 -9.72 -9.21
C LEU A 3 -8.84 -8.24 -9.57
N GLU A 4 -10.09 -7.78 -9.77
CA GLU A 4 -10.33 -6.38 -10.15
C GLU A 4 -9.86 -5.42 -9.07
N LEU A 5 -10.11 -5.73 -7.82
CA LEU A 5 -9.67 -4.87 -6.73
C LEU A 5 -8.16 -4.83 -6.63
N ALA A 6 -7.53 -6.00 -6.76
CA ALA A 6 -6.07 -6.06 -6.73
C ALA A 6 -5.48 -5.20 -7.85
N ALA A 7 -6.04 -5.31 -9.05
CA ALA A 7 -5.55 -4.54 -10.18
C ALA A 7 -5.69 -3.04 -9.95
N LYS A 8 -6.82 -2.62 -9.38
CA LYS A 8 -7.04 -1.19 -9.10
C LYS A 8 -6.06 -0.67 -8.06
N ARG A 9 -5.80 -1.46 -7.01
CA ARG A 9 -4.85 -1.05 -5.99
C ARG A 9 -3.43 -0.92 -6.56
N LEU A 10 -3.02 -1.88 -7.36
CA LEU A 10 -1.70 -1.84 -7.98
C LEU A 10 -1.58 -0.69 -8.97
N ALA A 11 -2.66 -0.39 -9.70
CA ALA A 11 -2.65 0.72 -10.63
C ALA A 11 -2.44 2.06 -9.90
N GLU A 12 -3.09 2.23 -8.76
CA GLU A 12 -2.91 3.47 -8.00
C GLU A 12 -1.51 3.57 -7.43
N LEU A 13 -0.94 2.46 -6.97
CA LEU A 13 0.44 2.47 -6.47
C LEU A 13 1.46 2.55 -7.59
N GLY A 14 1.05 2.34 -8.82
CA GLY A 14 1.96 2.40 -9.96
C GLY A 14 2.34 3.81 -10.40
N HIS A 15 1.77 4.83 -9.79
CA HIS A 15 2.13 6.22 -10.06
C HIS A 15 3.20 6.64 -9.05
N SER A 16 4.34 7.14 -9.53
CA SER A 16 5.49 7.40 -8.65
C SER A 16 5.16 8.32 -7.49
N THR A 17 4.39 9.38 -7.72
CA THR A 17 4.04 10.31 -6.66
C THR A 17 3.14 9.63 -5.62
N ARG A 18 2.16 8.85 -6.07
CA ARG A 18 1.28 8.15 -5.13
C ARG A 18 2.06 7.10 -4.34
N LEU A 19 2.98 6.42 -4.99
CA LEU A 19 3.80 5.45 -4.28
C LEU A 19 4.65 6.14 -3.21
N ALA A 20 5.21 7.30 -3.53
CA ALA A 20 5.99 8.06 -2.54
C ALA A 20 5.13 8.49 -1.36
N ILE A 21 3.90 8.92 -1.63
CA ILE A 21 2.97 9.30 -0.58
C ILE A 21 2.67 8.08 0.31
N PHE A 22 2.34 6.96 -0.30
CA PHE A 22 2.00 5.76 0.47
C PHE A 22 3.17 5.29 1.32
N ARG A 23 4.39 5.29 0.76
CA ARG A 23 5.57 4.90 1.53
C ARG A 23 5.81 5.83 2.72
N HIS A 24 5.55 7.12 2.53
CA HIS A 24 5.68 8.06 3.64
C HIS A 24 4.66 7.75 4.74
N LEU A 25 3.42 7.45 4.36
CA LEU A 25 2.40 7.10 5.36
C LEU A 25 2.78 5.84 6.12
N VAL A 26 3.33 4.86 5.41
CA VAL A 26 3.80 3.63 6.07
C VAL A 26 4.87 3.95 7.11
N ARG A 27 5.77 4.87 6.80
CA ARG A 27 6.81 5.28 7.75
C ARG A 27 6.25 6.00 8.96
N CYS A 28 5.13 6.69 8.81
CA CYS A 28 4.47 7.33 9.96
C CYS A 28 3.87 6.30 10.91
N GLY A 29 3.50 5.12 10.39
CA GLY A 29 2.94 4.08 11.21
C GLY A 29 1.42 4.11 11.28
N PRO A 30 0.81 3.23 12.11
CA PRO A 30 -0.64 3.06 12.11
C PRO A 30 -1.44 4.29 12.56
N SER A 31 -0.84 5.19 13.32
CA SER A 31 -1.54 6.39 13.76
C SER A 31 -1.62 7.46 12.67
N GLY A 32 -0.87 7.27 11.59
CA GLY A 32 -0.97 8.14 10.43
C GLY A 32 -0.19 9.43 10.52
N CYS A 33 -0.35 10.26 9.52
CA CYS A 33 0.30 11.56 9.42
C CYS A 33 -0.73 12.64 9.17
N ARG A 34 -0.43 13.85 9.61
CA ARG A 34 -1.24 15.01 9.23
C ARG A 34 -1.03 15.30 7.76
N VAL A 35 -2.13 15.60 7.06
CA VAL A 35 -2.05 15.91 5.63
C VAL A 35 -1.11 17.10 5.38
N GLY A 36 -1.17 18.12 6.24
CA GLY A 36 -0.30 19.28 6.08
C GLY A 36 1.18 18.95 6.18
N ASP A 37 1.53 17.99 7.05
CA ASP A 37 2.91 17.57 7.18
C ASP A 37 3.37 16.79 5.96
N VAL A 38 2.50 15.93 5.42
CA VAL A 38 2.81 15.18 4.19
C VAL A 38 3.08 16.17 3.06
N GLN A 39 2.22 17.18 2.94
CA GLN A 39 2.38 18.21 1.92
C GLN A 39 3.73 18.91 2.02
N ARG A 40 4.09 19.30 3.22
CA ARG A 40 5.33 20.05 3.47
C ARG A 40 6.55 19.19 3.21
N ILE A 41 6.54 17.95 3.73
CA ILE A 41 7.71 17.08 3.65
C ILE A 41 7.95 16.61 2.23
N LEU A 42 6.89 16.29 1.48
CA LEU A 42 7.03 15.81 0.12
C LEU A 42 7.05 16.95 -0.92
N GLY A 43 6.76 18.17 -0.49
CA GLY A 43 6.80 19.31 -1.39
C GLY A 43 5.74 19.27 -2.48
N ILE A 44 4.55 18.73 -2.16
CA ILE A 44 3.48 18.56 -3.13
C ILE A 44 2.40 19.62 -2.88
N PRO A 45 1.90 20.29 -3.94
CA PRO A 45 0.83 21.26 -3.75
C PRO A 45 -0.42 20.62 -3.16
N ALA A 46 -1.16 21.37 -2.36
CA ALA A 46 -2.29 20.84 -1.60
C ALA A 46 -3.32 20.15 -2.49
N SER A 47 -3.68 20.77 -3.61
CA SER A 47 -4.70 20.19 -4.49
C SER A 47 -4.22 18.89 -5.14
N THR A 48 -2.95 18.85 -5.51
CA THR A 48 -2.35 17.64 -6.10
C THR A 48 -2.30 16.52 -5.07
N LEU A 49 -1.88 16.84 -3.85
CA LEU A 49 -1.84 15.85 -2.78
C LEU A 49 -3.23 15.30 -2.48
N SER A 50 -4.21 16.20 -2.40
CA SER A 50 -5.59 15.80 -2.11
C SER A 50 -6.12 14.84 -3.19
N HIS A 51 -5.80 15.11 -4.46
CA HIS A 51 -6.20 14.24 -5.56
C HIS A 51 -5.58 12.85 -5.40
N HIS A 52 -4.28 12.80 -5.14
CA HIS A 52 -3.59 11.51 -5.00
C HIS A 52 -4.07 10.72 -3.79
N ILE A 53 -4.29 11.41 -2.66
CA ILE A 53 -4.81 10.74 -1.47
C ILE A 53 -6.21 10.19 -1.74
N GLY A 54 -7.04 10.96 -2.44
CA GLY A 54 -8.38 10.50 -2.80
C GLY A 54 -8.36 9.23 -3.64
N ARG A 55 -7.39 9.10 -4.55
CA ARG A 55 -7.25 7.89 -5.34
C ARG A 55 -6.89 6.68 -4.48
N LEU A 56 -6.01 6.89 -3.51
CA LEU A 56 -5.61 5.81 -2.60
C LEU A 56 -6.76 5.41 -1.67
N VAL A 57 -7.53 6.40 -1.21
CA VAL A 57 -8.72 6.13 -0.39
C VAL A 57 -9.75 5.34 -1.20
N GLY A 58 -9.90 5.69 -2.47
CA GLY A 58 -10.89 5.05 -3.34
C GLY A 58 -10.67 3.55 -3.53
N VAL A 59 -9.43 3.08 -3.40
CA VAL A 59 -9.15 1.64 -3.51
C VAL A 59 -8.89 0.99 -2.15
N GLY A 60 -9.11 1.73 -1.08
CA GLY A 60 -9.02 1.16 0.27
C GLY A 60 -7.63 1.03 0.85
N LEU A 61 -6.63 1.67 0.26
CA LEU A 61 -5.25 1.58 0.75
C LEU A 61 -4.94 2.65 1.80
N VAL A 62 -5.73 3.71 1.84
CA VAL A 62 -5.54 4.82 2.78
C VAL A 62 -6.89 5.16 3.37
N GLU A 63 -6.88 5.57 4.60
CA GLU A 63 -8.06 6.06 5.31
C GLU A 63 -7.78 7.46 5.79
N GLN A 64 -8.79 8.33 5.78
CA GLN A 64 -8.68 9.67 6.31
C GLN A 64 -9.51 9.80 7.58
N GLN A 65 -8.96 10.45 8.58
CA GLN A 65 -9.68 10.73 9.82
C GLN A 65 -9.47 12.17 10.17
N ARG A 66 -10.54 12.80 10.63
CA ARG A 66 -10.51 14.21 11.04
C ARG A 66 -10.62 14.30 12.54
N ASP A 67 -9.73 15.08 13.13
CA ASP A 67 -9.78 15.39 14.56
C ASP A 67 -9.80 16.92 14.67
N GLY A 68 -10.99 17.47 14.88
CA GLY A 68 -11.15 18.90 14.87
C GLY A 68 -10.86 19.47 13.49
N ARG A 69 -9.85 20.31 13.40
CA ARG A 69 -9.44 20.94 12.13
C ARG A 69 -8.32 20.18 11.46
N ILE A 70 -7.82 19.12 12.10
CA ILE A 70 -6.67 18.39 11.58
C ILE A 70 -7.15 17.16 10.85
N LEU A 71 -6.67 16.99 9.63
CA LEU A 71 -6.97 15.83 8.81
C LEU A 71 -5.76 14.91 8.81
N TYR A 72 -5.98 13.66 9.21
CA TYR A 72 -4.95 12.63 9.25
C TYR A 72 -5.15 11.65 8.11
N CYS A 73 -4.06 11.14 7.57
CA CYS A 73 -4.08 10.06 6.60
C CYS A 73 -3.40 8.86 7.22
N LEU A 74 -4.06 7.71 7.16
CA LEU A 74 -3.57 6.49 7.76
C LEU A 74 -3.43 5.42 6.68
N PRO A 75 -2.30 4.70 6.63
CA PRO A 75 -2.20 3.58 5.71
C PRO A 75 -3.04 2.41 6.21
N ARG A 76 -3.68 1.72 5.29
CA ARG A 76 -4.44 0.53 5.61
C ARG A 76 -3.54 -0.68 5.41
N PHE A 77 -2.78 -1.02 6.45
CA PHE A 77 -1.83 -2.11 6.37
C PHE A 77 -2.51 -3.44 6.05
N ASP A 78 -3.72 -3.65 6.60
CA ASP A 78 -4.47 -4.87 6.34
C ASP A 78 -4.80 -5.00 4.84
N ALA A 79 -5.25 -3.92 4.23
CA ALA A 79 -5.60 -3.93 2.81
C ALA A 79 -4.36 -4.12 1.95
N PHE A 80 -3.28 -3.46 2.31
CA PHE A 80 -2.02 -3.58 1.57
C PHE A 80 -1.48 -5.00 1.63
N ASN A 81 -1.44 -5.57 2.84
CA ASN A 81 -0.94 -6.94 3.02
C ASN A 81 -1.84 -7.95 2.32
N GLU A 82 -3.15 -7.72 2.33
CA GLU A 82 -4.08 -8.58 1.59
C GLU A 82 -3.76 -8.59 0.10
N THR A 83 -3.44 -7.41 -0.44
CA THR A 83 -3.10 -7.29 -1.86
C THR A 83 -1.82 -8.06 -2.18
N LEU A 84 -0.79 -7.91 -1.36
CA LEU A 84 0.45 -8.64 -1.56
C LEU A 84 0.23 -10.15 -1.45
N ALA A 85 -0.56 -10.57 -0.47
CA ALA A 85 -0.84 -11.99 -0.29
C ALA A 85 -1.58 -12.56 -1.49
N TYR A 86 -2.51 -11.78 -2.05
CA TYR A 86 -3.26 -12.21 -3.22
C TYR A 86 -2.33 -12.51 -4.40
N LEU A 87 -1.30 -11.68 -4.59
CA LEU A 87 -0.39 -11.86 -5.71
C LEU A 87 0.37 -13.17 -5.65
N THR A 88 0.55 -13.72 -4.45
CA THR A 88 1.37 -14.91 -4.27
C THR A 88 0.58 -16.10 -3.71
N GLU A 89 -0.74 -15.96 -3.56
CA GLU A 89 -1.52 -16.98 -2.85
C GLU A 89 -1.49 -18.36 -3.50
N GLU A 90 -1.22 -18.42 -4.81
CA GLU A 90 -1.12 -19.70 -5.50
C GLU A 90 0.29 -19.92 -6.05
N CYS A 91 1.26 -19.42 -5.33
CA CYS A 91 2.64 -19.56 -5.74
C CYS A 91 2.99 -21.04 -5.94
N CYS A 92 3.52 -21.37 -7.12
CA CYS A 92 4.00 -22.70 -7.46
C CYS A 92 2.92 -23.78 -7.53
N LYS A 93 1.66 -23.39 -7.74
CA LYS A 93 0.57 -24.36 -7.85
C LYS A 93 0.13 -24.62 -9.29
N GLY A 94 0.80 -24.03 -10.26
CA GLY A 94 0.49 -24.25 -11.66
C GLY A 94 1.16 -25.50 -12.20
N SER A 95 1.14 -25.64 -13.53
CA SER A 95 1.73 -26.81 -14.19
C SER A 95 3.23 -26.91 -14.00
N TYR A 96 3.88 -25.84 -13.58
CA TYR A 96 5.32 -25.86 -13.26
C TYR A 96 5.55 -25.70 -11.76
N ALA A 97 4.63 -26.22 -10.96
CA ALA A 97 4.75 -26.07 -9.52
C ALA A 97 5.98 -26.76 -8.94
N SER A 98 6.51 -27.77 -9.63
CA SER A 98 7.70 -28.47 -9.18
C SER A 98 8.99 -27.77 -9.58
N ASP A 99 8.90 -26.68 -10.31
CA ASP A 99 10.07 -25.95 -10.75
C ASP A 99 10.74 -25.24 -9.57
N ALA A 100 11.99 -25.57 -9.34
CA ALA A 100 12.75 -24.97 -8.24
C ALA A 100 12.96 -23.47 -8.40
N SER A 101 12.73 -22.95 -9.59
CA SER A 101 12.89 -21.51 -9.84
C SER A 101 11.71 -20.69 -9.31
N CYS A 102 10.67 -21.34 -8.82
CA CYS A 102 9.52 -20.61 -8.28
C CYS A 102 9.94 -19.75 -7.10
N PRO A 103 9.71 -18.44 -7.17
CA PRO A 103 10.17 -17.55 -6.10
C PRO A 103 9.37 -17.75 -4.82
N PRO A 104 9.98 -17.49 -3.66
CA PRO A 104 9.24 -17.52 -2.41
C PRO A 104 8.25 -16.35 -2.34
N GLY A 105 7.11 -16.58 -1.69
CA GLY A 105 6.16 -15.53 -1.47
C GLY A 105 6.67 -14.52 -0.44
N PRO A 106 6.15 -13.30 -0.46
CA PRO A 106 6.63 -12.26 0.47
C PRO A 106 6.34 -12.57 1.94
N LEU A 107 5.41 -13.44 2.21
CA LEU A 107 5.05 -13.76 3.59
C LEU A 107 5.89 -14.87 4.18
N ARG A 108 6.78 -15.42 3.41
CA ARG A 108 7.62 -16.48 3.93
C ARG A 108 8.73 -15.93 4.77
N LYS A 109 8.96 -15.23 4.99
CA LYS A 109 9.92 -14.72 5.75
C LYS A 109 10.66 -15.32 6.65
N LYS A 110 10.49 -15.74 6.64
CA LYS A 110 10.84 -16.04 7.28
C LYS A 110 11.66 -16.63 7.32
N ARG A 111 12.04 -16.82 6.96
CA ARG A 111 12.81 -17.34 6.98
C ARG A 111 13.66 -17.04 7.72
N SER A 112 13.32 -17.23 8.29
CA SER A 112 13.75 -16.86 8.89
C SER A 112 14.58 -16.60 9.16
N ASN A 113 14.55 -16.72 9.11
CA ASN A 113 15.19 -16.43 9.33
C ASN A 113 15.85 -16.10 9.47
N THR A 114 15.84 -16.28 9.59
CA THR A 114 16.33 -16.08 9.81
C THR A 114 17.14 -15.77 9.94
N ARG A 115 17.39 -15.68 10.20
CA ARG A 115 18.31 -15.41 10.36
C ARG A 115 18.84 -15.00 10.88
#